data_c1df80b74f8ae3b4b78fc788ee2745d9
#
_entry.id   c1df80b74f8ae3b4b78fc788ee2745d9
#
_cell.length_a   1.000
_cell.length_b   1.000
_cell.length_c   1.000
_cell.angle_alpha   90.00
_cell.angle_beta   90.00
_cell.angle_gamma   90.00
#
_symmetry.space_group_name_H-M   'P 1'
#
loop_
_entity.id
_entity.type
_entity.pdbx_description
1 polymer ?
#
loop_
_entity_poly.entity_id
_entity_poly.type
_entity_poly.pdbx_seq_one_letter_code
_entity_poly.pdbx_strand_id
1 'polypeptide(L)'
;YYRNETDIMFPPLKEEQEKKEKPLRNADNRIPFNFHGLLVNQKASYMFAAPPIFDLGNKDANKKLTQFLGDKYPKVCKDLCIEASNCTVAWLHVWKDGKGAWKYAVVPAEQIIPVWTSDLEKELSGVFRSYQSIDEETGDRYTVYEYWSDKECTAYRLKAGDELDQLIPYQMFLVDPELCEYSDCYQHGVGEVPFFPFFNNNIDTDDLKNIKPLIDTYCKVFSGFVNDLEDIQEVIFVLTNYGGE
;
A
#
# COMPACT_ATOMS: atom_id res chain seq x y z
N TYR A 1 6.79 6.64 4.72
CA TYR A 1 6.36 7.20 6.02
C TYR A 1 5.74 6.14 6.93
N TYR A 2 4.79 5.34 6.46
CA TYR A 2 4.19 4.27 7.30
C TYR A 2 5.22 3.23 7.77
N ARG A 3 6.21 2.91 6.93
CA ARG A 3 7.35 2.03 7.24
C ARG A 3 8.57 2.75 7.81
N ASN A 4 8.40 3.99 8.28
CA ASN A 4 9.49 4.86 8.76
C ASN A 4 10.49 5.31 7.68
N GLU A 5 10.13 5.22 6.42
CA GLU A 5 10.95 5.71 5.31
C GLU A 5 10.58 7.17 5.04
N THR A 6 11.18 8.09 5.81
CA THR A 6 10.94 9.55 5.72
C THR A 6 11.95 10.21 4.79
N ASP A 7 11.62 11.41 4.28
CA ASP A 7 12.46 12.14 3.31
C ASP A 7 13.88 12.45 3.83
N ILE A 8 14.07 12.51 5.16
CA ILE A 8 15.39 12.74 5.75
C ILE A 8 16.38 11.60 5.46
N MET A 9 15.89 10.40 5.22
CA MET A 9 16.72 9.23 4.89
C MET A 9 17.19 9.26 3.43
N PHE A 10 16.46 9.97 2.56
CA PHE A 10 16.67 10.02 1.12
C PHE A 10 16.82 11.48 0.66
N PRO A 11 17.94 12.15 0.96
CA PRO A 11 18.14 13.53 0.53
C PRO A 11 18.16 13.61 -0.99
N PRO A 12 17.67 14.73 -1.58
CA PRO A 12 17.72 14.92 -3.01
C PRO A 12 19.16 14.90 -3.51
N LEU A 13 19.43 14.23 -4.63
CA LEU A 13 20.75 14.02 -5.24
C LEU A 13 21.57 15.33 -5.45
N LYS A 14 20.92 16.49 -5.50
CA LYS A 14 21.58 17.80 -5.64
C LYS A 14 22.31 18.25 -4.37
N GLU A 15 21.90 17.81 -3.19
CA GLU A 15 22.56 18.17 -1.92
C GLU A 15 23.86 17.38 -1.70
N GLU A 16 24.01 16.20 -2.33
CA GLU A 16 25.27 15.45 -2.27
C GLU A 16 26.41 16.11 -3.07
N GLN A 17 26.07 16.88 -4.12
CA GLN A 17 27.07 17.54 -4.96
C GLN A 17 27.59 18.87 -4.39
N GLU A 18 26.91 19.47 -3.42
CA GLU A 18 27.29 20.73 -2.77
C GLU A 18 27.88 20.55 -1.36
N LYS A 19 28.38 19.38 -0.98
CA LYS A 19 29.24 19.24 0.20
C LYS A 19 30.51 20.05 0.01
N LYS A 20 30.37 21.38 0.07
CA LYS A 20 31.51 22.25 0.41
C LYS A 20 32.01 21.75 1.76
N GLU A 21 33.25 21.30 1.80
CA GLU A 21 33.96 20.96 3.03
C GLU A 21 33.74 22.07 4.05
N LYS A 22 32.83 21.82 5.01
CA LYS A 22 32.67 22.70 6.16
C LYS A 22 33.60 22.13 7.22
N PRO A 23 34.78 22.74 7.47
CA PRO A 23 35.84 22.12 8.26
C PRO A 23 35.49 21.86 9.72
N LEU A 24 34.29 22.24 10.17
CA LEU A 24 33.79 22.07 11.55
C LEU A 24 32.46 21.31 11.64
N ARG A 25 31.99 20.68 10.56
CA ARG A 25 30.74 19.92 10.57
C ARG A 25 30.91 18.62 9.81
N ASN A 26 31.14 17.53 10.57
CA ASN A 26 31.31 16.18 10.05
C ASN A 26 30.11 15.27 10.34
N ALA A 27 29.33 15.56 11.36
CA ALA A 27 28.18 14.75 11.75
C ALA A 27 27.06 14.80 10.69
N ASP A 28 26.52 13.65 10.29
CA ASP A 28 25.41 13.49 9.34
C ASP A 28 24.41 12.43 9.85
N ASN A 29 23.90 12.65 11.05
CA ASN A 29 22.86 11.81 11.63
C ASN A 29 21.52 12.13 10.99
N ARG A 30 20.85 11.12 10.48
CA ARG A 30 19.53 11.18 9.85
C ARG A 30 18.57 10.30 10.62
N ILE A 31 17.81 10.87 11.52
CA ILE A 31 16.96 10.15 12.46
C ILE A 31 15.50 10.29 12.05
N PRO A 32 14.89 9.23 11.49
CA PRO A 32 13.48 9.22 11.13
C PRO A 32 12.61 8.94 12.36
N PHE A 33 11.43 9.56 12.42
CA PHE A 33 10.40 9.29 13.43
C PHE A 33 9.13 8.76 12.80
N ASN A 34 8.67 7.59 13.21
CA ASN A 34 7.49 6.93 12.67
C ASN A 34 6.18 7.41 13.30
N PHE A 35 5.95 8.72 13.31
CA PHE A 35 4.69 9.26 13.83
C PHE A 35 3.49 8.87 12.98
N HIS A 36 3.64 8.84 11.64
CA HIS A 36 2.55 8.44 10.77
C HIS A 36 2.11 6.99 11.03
N GLY A 37 3.06 6.06 11.04
CA GLY A 37 2.75 4.65 11.33
C GLY A 37 2.13 4.46 12.72
N LEU A 38 2.60 5.22 13.73
CA LEU A 38 2.02 5.19 15.07
C LEU A 38 0.54 5.63 15.05
N LEU A 39 0.24 6.77 14.43
CA LEU A 39 -1.12 7.34 14.39
C LEU A 39 -2.09 6.46 13.60
N VAL A 40 -1.67 5.95 12.43
CA VAL A 40 -2.49 5.05 11.61
C VAL A 40 -2.80 3.75 12.35
N ASN A 41 -1.79 3.12 12.98
CA ASN A 41 -2.00 1.91 13.76
C ASN A 41 -2.89 2.14 14.98
N GLN A 42 -2.76 3.30 15.63
CA GLN A 42 -3.62 3.67 16.77
C GLN A 42 -5.07 3.87 16.31
N LYS A 43 -5.30 4.59 15.19
CA LYS A 43 -6.62 4.77 14.56
C LYS A 43 -7.26 3.42 14.25
N ALA A 44 -6.57 2.54 13.53
CA ALA A 44 -7.08 1.23 13.15
C ALA A 44 -7.38 0.33 14.35
N SER A 45 -6.52 0.37 15.37
CA SER A 45 -6.72 -0.42 16.59
C SER A 45 -7.88 0.10 17.45
N TYR A 46 -8.12 1.41 17.46
CA TYR A 46 -9.26 2.00 18.16
C TYR A 46 -10.58 1.71 17.43
N MET A 47 -10.63 1.94 16.11
CA MET A 47 -11.84 1.74 15.31
C MET A 47 -12.28 0.27 15.25
N PHE A 48 -11.33 -0.64 15.18
CA PHE A 48 -11.56 -2.09 15.06
C PHE A 48 -11.05 -2.86 16.28
N ALA A 49 -11.24 -2.28 17.47
CA ALA A 49 -11.05 -3.00 18.74
C ALA A 49 -11.99 -4.22 18.82
N ALA A 50 -13.20 -4.09 18.25
CA ALA A 50 -14.08 -5.19 17.90
C ALA A 50 -14.47 -5.08 16.42
N PRO A 51 -14.53 -6.20 15.67
CA PRO A 51 -14.93 -6.16 14.28
C PRO A 51 -16.43 -5.80 14.16
N PRO A 52 -16.85 -5.16 13.04
CA PRO A 52 -18.27 -4.91 12.77
C PRO A 52 -19.10 -6.18 12.80
N ILE A 53 -20.29 -6.10 13.37
CA ILE A 53 -21.24 -7.21 13.46
C ILE A 53 -22.39 -6.91 12.48
N PHE A 54 -22.75 -7.92 11.69
CA PHE A 54 -23.88 -7.84 10.77
C PHE A 54 -25.05 -8.66 11.29
N ASP A 55 -26.25 -8.09 11.23
CA ASP A 55 -27.50 -8.79 11.48
C ASP A 55 -28.39 -8.73 10.24
N LEU A 56 -28.58 -9.87 9.59
CA LEU A 56 -29.42 -10.04 8.40
C LEU A 56 -30.89 -10.34 8.74
N GLY A 57 -31.27 -10.27 10.03
CA GLY A 57 -32.62 -10.61 10.50
C GLY A 57 -32.97 -12.10 10.43
N ASN A 58 -32.02 -12.96 10.06
CA ASN A 58 -32.21 -14.41 9.94
C ASN A 58 -31.01 -15.16 10.54
N LYS A 59 -31.27 -16.05 11.49
CA LYS A 59 -30.23 -16.79 12.23
C LYS A 59 -29.35 -17.65 11.32
N ASP A 60 -29.95 -18.32 10.32
CA ASP A 60 -29.20 -19.19 9.40
C ASP A 60 -28.33 -18.38 8.44
N ALA A 61 -28.83 -17.23 7.98
CA ALA A 61 -28.05 -16.29 7.16
C ALA A 61 -26.88 -15.72 7.95
N ASN A 62 -27.11 -15.29 9.20
CA ASN A 62 -26.07 -14.79 10.09
C ASN A 62 -24.97 -15.82 10.33
N LYS A 63 -25.36 -17.09 10.56
CA LYS A 63 -24.42 -18.20 10.75
C LYS A 63 -23.56 -18.43 9.49
N LYS A 64 -24.18 -18.44 8.31
CA LYS A 64 -23.45 -18.58 7.03
C LYS A 64 -22.49 -17.41 6.80
N LEU A 65 -22.93 -16.18 7.07
CA LEU A 65 -22.07 -14.99 6.96
C LEU A 65 -20.88 -15.09 7.92
N THR A 66 -21.10 -15.44 9.19
CA THR A 66 -20.01 -15.59 10.16
C THR A 66 -19.02 -16.68 9.73
N GLN A 67 -19.50 -17.78 9.19
CA GLN A 67 -18.65 -18.85 8.65
C GLN A 67 -17.83 -18.38 7.44
N PHE A 68 -18.43 -17.59 6.56
CA PHE A 68 -17.74 -16.99 5.40
C PHE A 68 -16.66 -16.00 5.84
N LEU A 69 -16.97 -15.09 6.75
CA LEU A 69 -16.03 -14.10 7.26
C LEU A 69 -14.86 -14.78 8.00
N GLY A 70 -15.13 -15.80 8.82
CA GLY A 70 -14.10 -16.59 9.49
C GLY A 70 -13.19 -15.80 10.41
N ASP A 71 -12.13 -16.44 10.89
CA ASP A 71 -11.20 -15.85 11.89
C ASP A 71 -10.33 -14.71 11.35
N LYS A 72 -10.17 -14.60 10.02
CA LYS A 72 -9.37 -13.55 9.39
C LYS A 72 -10.08 -12.19 9.34
N TYR A 73 -11.41 -12.15 9.52
CA TYR A 73 -12.22 -10.95 9.35
C TYR A 73 -11.77 -9.75 10.19
N PRO A 74 -11.49 -9.90 11.51
CA PRO A 74 -11.00 -8.76 12.32
C PRO A 74 -9.70 -8.15 11.79
N LYS A 75 -8.80 -8.99 11.27
CA LYS A 75 -7.55 -8.54 10.66
C LYS A 75 -7.83 -7.78 9.37
N VAL A 76 -8.67 -8.30 8.50
CA VAL A 76 -9.04 -7.65 7.23
C VAL A 76 -9.64 -6.27 7.45
N CYS A 77 -10.52 -6.11 8.47
CA CYS A 77 -11.07 -4.79 8.82
C CYS A 77 -9.98 -3.78 9.20
N LYS A 78 -8.98 -4.19 10.00
CA LYS A 78 -7.84 -3.35 10.35
C LYS A 78 -6.97 -3.03 9.14
N ASP A 79 -6.67 -4.03 8.31
CA ASP A 79 -5.86 -3.87 7.11
C ASP A 79 -6.52 -2.88 6.12
N LEU A 80 -7.85 -2.95 5.93
CA LEU A 80 -8.60 -1.97 5.12
C LEU A 80 -8.49 -0.55 5.67
N CYS A 81 -8.59 -0.37 6.99
CA CYS A 81 -8.44 0.94 7.61
C CYS A 81 -7.02 1.50 7.43
N ILE A 82 -6.01 0.68 7.62
CA ILE A 82 -4.60 1.06 7.43
C ILE A 82 -4.35 1.45 5.98
N GLU A 83 -4.81 0.63 5.05
CA GLU A 83 -4.64 0.88 3.61
C GLU A 83 -5.36 2.16 3.16
N ALA A 84 -6.61 2.36 3.58
CA ALA A 84 -7.35 3.59 3.30
C ALA A 84 -6.66 4.83 3.87
N SER A 85 -6.11 4.75 5.09
CA SER A 85 -5.37 5.84 5.73
C SER A 85 -4.08 6.19 4.98
N ASN A 86 -3.41 5.21 4.36
CA ASN A 86 -2.18 5.41 3.61
C ASN A 86 -2.41 5.81 2.15
N CYS A 87 -3.44 5.26 1.50
CA CYS A 87 -3.65 5.33 0.05
C CYS A 87 -4.95 6.05 -0.35
N THR A 88 -5.64 6.71 0.60
CA THR A 88 -6.92 7.39 0.37
C THR A 88 -8.11 6.43 0.24
N VAL A 89 -7.92 5.30 -0.45
CA VAL A 89 -8.91 4.24 -0.66
C VAL A 89 -8.26 2.88 -0.47
N ALA A 90 -8.96 1.98 0.22
CA ALA A 90 -8.60 0.57 0.31
C ALA A 90 -9.54 -0.26 -0.56
N TRP A 91 -9.06 -1.38 -1.06
CA TRP A 91 -9.81 -2.23 -1.96
C TRP A 91 -9.99 -3.63 -1.39
N LEU A 92 -11.23 -4.09 -1.30
CA LEU A 92 -11.57 -5.47 -0.99
C LEU A 92 -11.97 -6.17 -2.28
N HIS A 93 -11.30 -7.27 -2.61
CA HIS A 93 -11.67 -8.15 -3.70
C HIS A 93 -12.37 -9.40 -3.19
N VAL A 94 -13.44 -9.81 -3.86
CA VAL A 94 -14.22 -11.01 -3.55
C VAL A 94 -14.26 -11.91 -4.79
N TRP A 95 -13.96 -13.20 -4.62
CA TRP A 95 -13.95 -14.15 -5.74
C TRP A 95 -14.38 -15.54 -5.29
N LYS A 96 -14.62 -16.42 -6.24
CA LYS A 96 -14.78 -17.85 -6.00
C LYS A 96 -13.47 -18.57 -6.30
N ASP A 97 -13.08 -19.46 -5.40
CA ASP A 97 -11.94 -20.34 -5.69
C ASP A 97 -12.33 -21.48 -6.66
N GLY A 98 -11.34 -22.25 -7.14
CA GLY A 98 -11.57 -23.38 -8.06
C GLY A 98 -12.51 -24.48 -7.53
N LYS A 99 -12.91 -24.42 -6.24
CA LYS A 99 -13.90 -25.32 -5.62
C LYS A 99 -15.26 -24.66 -5.46
N GLY A 100 -15.44 -23.42 -5.98
CA GLY A 100 -16.66 -22.64 -5.87
C GLY A 100 -16.89 -21.98 -4.51
N ALA A 101 -15.91 -22.04 -3.59
CA ALA A 101 -16.03 -21.38 -2.30
C ALA A 101 -15.67 -19.88 -2.42
N TRP A 102 -16.49 -19.04 -1.80
CA TRP A 102 -16.24 -17.62 -1.74
C TRP A 102 -15.01 -17.28 -0.91
N LYS A 103 -14.18 -16.39 -1.44
CA LYS A 103 -12.98 -15.83 -0.81
C LYS A 103 -13.02 -14.32 -0.87
N TYR A 104 -12.26 -13.68 0.02
CA TYR A 104 -12.07 -12.24 0.00
C TYR A 104 -10.70 -11.88 0.55
N ALA A 105 -10.12 -10.80 0.05
CA ALA A 105 -8.83 -10.25 0.51
C ALA A 105 -8.74 -8.75 0.24
N VAL A 106 -7.90 -8.07 1.02
CA VAL A 106 -7.46 -6.70 0.70
C VAL A 106 -6.48 -6.76 -0.46
N VAL A 107 -6.69 -5.91 -1.45
CA VAL A 107 -5.76 -5.74 -2.57
C VAL A 107 -5.03 -4.42 -2.38
N PRO A 108 -3.69 -4.39 -2.51
CA PRO A 108 -2.93 -3.15 -2.43
C PRO A 108 -3.44 -2.11 -3.43
N ALA A 109 -3.67 -0.88 -2.97
CA ALA A 109 -4.25 0.18 -3.80
C ALA A 109 -3.37 0.52 -5.01
N GLU A 110 -2.05 0.36 -4.89
CA GLU A 110 -1.08 0.54 -5.98
C GLU A 110 -1.26 -0.43 -7.15
N GLN A 111 -1.98 -1.54 -6.95
CA GLN A 111 -2.28 -2.52 -8.00
C GLN A 111 -3.55 -2.18 -8.77
N ILE A 112 -4.33 -1.18 -8.33
CA ILE A 112 -5.70 -0.94 -8.79
C ILE A 112 -5.80 0.38 -9.55
N ILE A 113 -6.39 0.31 -10.74
CA ILE A 113 -6.84 1.47 -11.51
C ILE A 113 -8.35 1.30 -11.72
N PRO A 114 -9.20 2.01 -10.96
CA PRO A 114 -10.64 1.91 -11.10
C PRO A 114 -11.13 2.66 -12.35
N VAL A 115 -12.14 2.10 -13.00
CA VAL A 115 -12.86 2.72 -14.10
C VAL A 115 -14.26 3.06 -13.61
N TRP A 116 -14.57 4.35 -13.53
CA TRP A 116 -15.85 4.85 -13.08
C TRP A 116 -16.73 5.23 -14.28
N THR A 117 -18.05 5.13 -14.12
CA THR A 117 -18.99 5.68 -15.10
C THR A 117 -18.84 7.20 -15.17
N SER A 118 -19.20 7.77 -16.31
CA SER A 118 -19.10 9.22 -16.54
C SER A 118 -20.33 10.01 -16.06
N ASP A 119 -21.32 9.34 -15.50
CA ASP A 119 -22.52 9.95 -14.93
C ASP A 119 -22.27 10.55 -13.55
N LEU A 120 -23.31 11.19 -12.98
CA LEU A 120 -23.22 11.83 -11.66
C LEU A 120 -23.11 10.84 -10.50
N GLU A 121 -23.59 9.61 -10.69
CA GLU A 121 -23.58 8.58 -9.64
C GLU A 121 -22.20 7.92 -9.49
N LYS A 122 -21.35 7.98 -10.54
CA LYS A 122 -19.98 7.46 -10.55
C LYS A 122 -19.90 6.03 -10.04
N GLU A 123 -20.63 5.15 -10.67
CA GLU A 123 -20.56 3.72 -10.36
C GLU A 123 -19.26 3.09 -10.89
N LEU A 124 -18.77 2.07 -10.20
CA LEU A 124 -17.58 1.32 -10.63
C LEU A 124 -17.95 0.42 -11.81
N SER A 125 -17.46 0.75 -13.00
CA SER A 125 -17.75 0.00 -14.24
C SER A 125 -16.69 -1.05 -14.57
N GLY A 126 -15.49 -0.92 -14.02
CA GLY A 126 -14.41 -1.88 -14.22
C GLY A 126 -13.21 -1.59 -13.33
N VAL A 127 -12.32 -2.56 -13.25
CA VAL A 127 -11.06 -2.45 -12.51
C VAL A 127 -9.94 -3.04 -13.36
N PHE A 128 -8.88 -2.26 -13.58
CA PHE A 128 -7.60 -2.79 -13.99
C PHE A 128 -6.76 -3.10 -12.75
N ARG A 129 -6.27 -4.32 -12.65
CA ARG A 129 -5.32 -4.73 -11.62
C ARG A 129 -4.00 -5.11 -12.27
N SER A 130 -2.89 -4.60 -11.73
CA SER A 130 -1.53 -4.92 -12.21
C SER A 130 -0.66 -5.35 -11.04
N TYR A 131 0.06 -6.46 -11.19
CA TYR A 131 1.00 -6.95 -10.18
C TYR A 131 2.13 -7.75 -10.80
N GLN A 132 3.23 -7.87 -10.06
CA GLN A 132 4.37 -8.69 -10.48
C GLN A 132 4.19 -10.14 -10.06
N SER A 133 4.57 -11.06 -10.95
CA SER A 133 4.62 -12.50 -10.70
C SER A 133 5.95 -13.07 -11.18
N ILE A 134 6.38 -14.15 -10.55
CA ILE A 134 7.57 -14.90 -10.97
C ILE A 134 7.08 -16.27 -11.42
N ASP A 135 7.48 -16.69 -12.60
CA ASP A 135 7.24 -18.02 -13.09
C ASP A 135 8.14 -19.01 -12.31
N GLU A 136 7.52 -19.97 -11.63
CA GLU A 136 8.24 -20.90 -10.75
C GLU A 136 9.16 -21.87 -11.51
N GLU A 137 8.85 -22.17 -12.79
CA GLU A 137 9.64 -23.10 -13.58
C GLU A 137 10.86 -22.43 -14.22
N THR A 138 10.67 -21.22 -14.76
CA THR A 138 11.71 -20.51 -15.51
C THR A 138 12.46 -19.48 -14.68
N GLY A 139 11.87 -19.01 -13.57
CA GLY A 139 12.38 -17.89 -12.76
C GLY A 139 12.20 -16.51 -13.41
N ASP A 140 11.54 -16.45 -14.55
CA ASP A 140 11.26 -15.22 -15.27
C ASP A 140 10.26 -14.34 -14.49
N ARG A 141 10.46 -13.03 -14.57
CA ARG A 141 9.54 -12.04 -13.97
C ARG A 141 8.55 -11.56 -15.02
N TYR A 142 7.29 -11.54 -14.63
CA TYR A 142 6.18 -11.03 -15.43
C TYR A 142 5.41 -9.97 -14.68
N THR A 143 4.87 -9.01 -15.42
CA THR A 143 3.80 -8.15 -14.94
C THR A 143 2.48 -8.72 -15.46
N VAL A 144 1.59 -9.06 -14.55
CA VAL A 144 0.24 -9.55 -14.86
C VAL A 144 -0.72 -8.38 -14.87
N TYR A 145 -1.59 -8.34 -15.86
CA TYR A 145 -2.65 -7.35 -16.04
C TYR A 145 -3.97 -8.07 -16.09
N GLU A 146 -4.88 -7.70 -15.19
CA GLU A 146 -6.24 -8.22 -15.14
C GLU A 146 -7.21 -7.07 -15.40
N TYR A 147 -8.21 -7.29 -16.25
CA TYR A 147 -9.34 -6.39 -16.39
C TYR A 147 -10.61 -7.08 -15.90
N TRP A 148 -11.22 -6.50 -14.89
CA TRP A 148 -12.45 -6.99 -14.27
C TRP A 148 -13.62 -6.09 -14.66
N SER A 149 -14.63 -6.69 -15.29
CA SER A 149 -15.92 -6.07 -15.59
C SER A 149 -16.99 -6.55 -14.59
N ASP A 150 -18.25 -6.22 -14.84
CA ASP A 150 -19.42 -6.75 -14.13
C ASP A 150 -19.69 -8.25 -14.41
N LYS A 151 -19.09 -8.81 -15.44
CA LYS A 151 -19.36 -10.18 -15.93
C LYS A 151 -18.15 -11.09 -15.85
N GLU A 152 -17.01 -10.58 -16.28
CA GLU A 152 -15.83 -11.41 -16.51
C GLU A 152 -14.53 -10.68 -16.15
N CYS A 153 -13.48 -11.48 -15.98
CA CYS A 153 -12.11 -11.03 -15.90
C CYS A 153 -11.32 -11.56 -17.10
N THR A 154 -10.51 -10.71 -17.71
CA THR A 154 -9.51 -11.10 -18.71
C THR A 154 -8.12 -10.83 -18.18
N ALA A 155 -7.18 -11.77 -18.40
CA ALA A 155 -5.81 -11.69 -17.92
C ALA A 155 -4.80 -11.69 -19.05
N TYR A 156 -3.79 -10.83 -18.89
CA TYR A 156 -2.64 -10.73 -19.78
C TYR A 156 -1.36 -10.72 -18.95
N ARG A 157 -0.24 -11.11 -19.57
CA ARG A 157 1.07 -10.99 -18.94
C ARG A 157 2.10 -10.41 -19.90
N LEU A 158 3.05 -9.68 -19.32
CA LEU A 158 4.19 -9.10 -20.03
C LEU A 158 5.47 -9.51 -19.31
N LYS A 159 6.46 -10.02 -20.06
CA LYS A 159 7.76 -10.36 -19.46
C LYS A 159 8.52 -9.08 -19.11
N ALA A 160 9.28 -9.10 -18.03
CA ALA A 160 10.08 -7.97 -17.61
C ALA A 160 11.15 -7.64 -18.65
N GLY A 161 11.13 -6.41 -19.17
CA GLY A 161 12.03 -5.92 -20.23
C GLY A 161 11.43 -5.93 -21.64
N ASP A 162 10.25 -6.52 -21.83
CA ASP A 162 9.54 -6.50 -23.10
C ASP A 162 8.71 -5.20 -23.25
N GLU A 163 8.38 -4.86 -24.49
CA GLU A 163 7.51 -3.72 -24.80
C GLU A 163 6.03 -4.12 -24.76
N LEU A 164 5.11 -3.14 -24.60
CA LEU A 164 3.67 -3.38 -24.46
C LEU A 164 3.01 -4.09 -25.66
N ASP A 165 3.60 -4.02 -26.85
CA ASP A 165 3.17 -4.75 -28.03
C ASP A 165 3.40 -6.27 -27.94
N GLN A 166 4.20 -6.71 -26.97
CA GLN A 166 4.48 -8.13 -26.68
C GLN A 166 3.58 -8.70 -25.57
N LEU A 167 2.52 -7.97 -25.20
CA LEU A 167 1.53 -8.42 -24.23
C LEU A 167 0.81 -9.68 -24.75
N ILE A 168 0.82 -10.76 -23.97
CA ILE A 168 0.22 -12.04 -24.34
C ILE A 168 -0.93 -12.41 -23.38
N PRO A 169 -1.99 -13.09 -23.87
CA PRO A 169 -3.03 -13.64 -23.00
C PRO A 169 -2.43 -14.57 -21.95
N TYR A 170 -2.90 -14.46 -20.71
CA TYR A 170 -2.41 -15.28 -19.61
C TYR A 170 -3.47 -16.27 -19.16
N GLN A 171 -3.26 -17.54 -19.48
CA GLN A 171 -4.14 -18.64 -19.10
C GLN A 171 -3.96 -18.99 -17.61
N MET A 172 -4.52 -18.18 -16.73
CA MET A 172 -4.40 -18.34 -15.26
C MET A 172 -5.64 -18.91 -14.59
N PHE A 173 -6.78 -18.90 -15.26
CA PHE A 173 -8.03 -19.36 -14.68
C PHE A 173 -8.31 -20.81 -15.03
N LEU A 174 -8.46 -21.66 -14.00
CA LEU A 174 -8.85 -23.05 -14.17
C LEU A 174 -10.36 -23.13 -14.50
N VAL A 175 -10.69 -23.45 -15.73
CA VAL A 175 -12.06 -23.50 -16.24
C VAL A 175 -12.64 -24.92 -16.08
N ASP A 176 -11.88 -25.95 -16.40
CA ASP A 176 -12.26 -27.35 -16.20
C ASP A 176 -11.22 -28.07 -15.33
N PRO A 177 -11.57 -28.37 -14.05
CA PRO A 177 -10.67 -29.09 -13.15
C PRO A 177 -10.39 -30.54 -13.56
N GLU A 178 -11.32 -31.20 -14.27
CA GLU A 178 -11.17 -32.61 -14.68
C GLU A 178 -10.20 -32.73 -15.87
N LEU A 179 -10.26 -31.75 -16.78
CA LEU A 179 -9.40 -31.69 -17.96
C LEU A 179 -8.12 -30.86 -17.74
N CYS A 180 -7.96 -30.23 -16.57
CA CYS A 180 -6.88 -29.26 -16.29
C CYS A 180 -6.81 -28.14 -17.35
N GLU A 181 -7.97 -27.70 -17.83
CA GLU A 181 -8.07 -26.66 -18.85
C GLU A 181 -8.02 -25.27 -18.22
N TYR A 182 -7.14 -24.41 -18.73
CA TYR A 182 -6.96 -23.04 -18.29
C TYR A 182 -7.37 -22.06 -19.37
N SER A 183 -7.92 -20.91 -18.96
CA SER A 183 -8.31 -19.80 -19.85
C SER A 183 -7.70 -18.48 -19.36
N ASP A 184 -7.58 -17.54 -20.27
CA ASP A 184 -7.28 -16.12 -20.00
C ASP A 184 -8.52 -15.31 -19.64
N CYS A 185 -9.71 -15.89 -19.75
CA CYS A 185 -10.98 -15.28 -19.42
C CYS A 185 -11.76 -16.13 -18.40
N TYR A 186 -12.33 -15.45 -17.38
CA TYR A 186 -13.10 -16.08 -16.30
C TYR A 186 -14.41 -15.32 -16.06
N GLN A 187 -15.55 -16.02 -16.21
CA GLN A 187 -16.85 -15.48 -15.86
C GLN A 187 -17.12 -15.69 -14.37
N HIS A 188 -17.06 -14.62 -13.58
CA HIS A 188 -17.15 -14.72 -12.12
C HIS A 188 -18.57 -14.83 -11.56
N GLY A 189 -19.60 -14.47 -12.33
CA GLY A 189 -21.01 -14.63 -11.95
C GLY A 189 -21.43 -13.85 -10.70
N VAL A 190 -20.76 -12.76 -10.37
CA VAL A 190 -21.11 -11.88 -9.23
C VAL A 190 -22.23 -10.92 -9.62
N GLY A 191 -22.25 -10.46 -10.87
CA GLY A 191 -23.23 -9.51 -11.41
C GLY A 191 -22.84 -8.04 -11.23
N GLU A 192 -21.72 -7.78 -10.61
CA GLU A 192 -21.09 -6.47 -10.44
C GLU A 192 -19.58 -6.63 -10.41
N VAL A 193 -18.82 -5.54 -10.54
CA VAL A 193 -17.36 -5.58 -10.43
C VAL A 193 -16.97 -6.04 -9.03
N PRO A 194 -16.25 -7.19 -8.87
CA PRO A 194 -16.05 -7.81 -7.56
C PRO A 194 -14.95 -7.12 -6.73
N PHE A 195 -14.86 -5.80 -6.80
CA PHE A 195 -13.96 -4.94 -6.04
C PHE A 195 -14.77 -3.87 -5.32
N PHE A 196 -14.54 -3.74 -4.02
CA PHE A 196 -15.30 -2.84 -3.16
C PHE A 196 -14.34 -1.79 -2.57
N PRO A 197 -14.54 -0.49 -2.90
CA PRO A 197 -13.73 0.60 -2.37
C PRO A 197 -14.16 1.00 -0.96
N PHE A 198 -13.18 1.25 -0.09
CA PHE A 198 -13.36 1.81 1.25
C PHE A 198 -12.57 3.11 1.33
N PHE A 199 -13.27 4.23 1.28
CA PHE A 199 -12.65 5.56 1.30
C PHE A 199 -12.25 5.95 2.73
N ASN A 200 -11.09 6.59 2.87
CA ASN A 200 -10.61 7.10 4.15
C ASN A 200 -11.49 8.24 4.69
N ASN A 201 -11.92 9.13 3.80
CA ASN A 201 -12.73 10.31 4.11
C ASN A 201 -13.46 10.82 2.87
N ASN A 202 -14.32 11.84 3.06
CA ASN A 202 -15.15 12.42 1.99
C ASN A 202 -14.41 13.42 1.08
N ILE A 203 -13.15 13.72 1.35
CA ILE A 203 -12.35 14.71 0.61
C ILE A 203 -11.19 14.08 -0.17
N ASP A 204 -11.20 12.76 -0.29
CA ASP A 204 -10.21 11.96 -1.04
C ASP A 204 -8.77 12.30 -0.68
N THR A 205 -8.45 12.25 0.63
CA THR A 205 -7.10 12.49 1.13
C THR A 205 -6.63 11.35 2.03
N ASP A 206 -5.32 11.08 1.99
CA ASP A 206 -4.65 10.23 2.97
C ASP A 206 -4.40 10.99 4.29
N ASP A 207 -4.08 10.24 5.34
CA ASP A 207 -3.82 10.82 6.66
C ASP A 207 -2.43 11.47 6.76
N LEU A 208 -1.50 11.17 5.84
CA LEU A 208 -0.15 11.72 5.84
C LEU A 208 -0.12 13.17 5.32
N LYS A 209 -0.94 13.50 4.33
CA LYS A 209 -0.89 14.77 3.58
C LYS A 209 -0.74 16.01 4.45
N ASN A 210 -1.52 16.09 5.52
CA ASN A 210 -1.56 17.27 6.40
C ASN A 210 -0.46 17.26 7.47
N ILE A 211 0.06 16.09 7.84
CA ILE A 211 1.05 15.95 8.92
C ILE A 211 2.48 15.75 8.40
N LYS A 212 2.65 15.42 7.10
CA LYS A 212 3.96 15.21 6.49
C LYS A 212 4.96 16.35 6.76
N PRO A 213 4.61 17.64 6.52
CA PRO A 213 5.56 18.73 6.76
C PRO A 213 5.98 18.85 8.24
N LEU A 214 5.11 18.49 9.18
CA LEU A 214 5.42 18.51 10.61
C LEU A 214 6.40 17.39 10.96
N ILE A 215 6.18 16.18 10.44
CA ILE A 215 7.09 15.05 10.63
C ILE A 215 8.47 15.37 10.06
N ASP A 216 8.53 15.88 8.82
CA ASP A 216 9.79 16.25 8.15
C ASP A 216 10.55 17.30 8.93
N THR A 217 9.85 18.35 9.38
CA THR A 217 10.45 19.41 10.20
C THR A 217 10.98 18.83 11.51
N TYR A 218 10.23 18.00 12.19
CA TYR A 218 10.66 17.37 13.44
C TYR A 218 11.90 16.51 13.26
N CYS A 219 11.89 15.62 12.25
CA CYS A 219 13.04 14.78 11.91
C CYS A 219 14.28 15.64 11.60
N LYS A 220 14.13 16.72 10.84
CA LYS A 220 15.22 17.63 10.46
C LYS A 220 15.80 18.37 11.66
N VAL A 221 14.94 18.94 12.50
CA VAL A 221 15.38 19.70 13.70
C VAL A 221 16.07 18.78 14.70
N PHE A 222 15.50 17.61 14.96
CA PHE A 222 16.10 16.66 15.88
C PHE A 222 17.44 16.11 15.39
N SER A 223 17.53 15.75 14.11
CA SER A 223 18.79 15.30 13.51
C SER A 223 19.86 16.40 13.52
N GLY A 224 19.47 17.65 13.23
CA GLY A 224 20.36 18.81 13.31
C GLY A 224 20.88 19.04 14.73
N PHE A 225 20.00 18.93 15.73
CA PHE A 225 20.43 19.05 17.15
C PHE A 225 21.42 17.95 17.54
N VAL A 226 21.20 16.71 17.14
CA VAL A 226 22.14 15.61 17.40
C VAL A 226 23.50 15.84 16.71
N ASN A 227 23.47 16.30 15.45
CA ASN A 227 24.69 16.63 14.71
C ASN A 227 25.48 17.77 15.38
N ASP A 228 24.78 18.83 15.82
CA ASP A 228 25.45 19.95 16.53
C ASP A 228 26.09 19.49 17.84
N LEU A 229 25.44 18.58 18.59
CA LEU A 229 26.03 18.00 19.81
C LEU A 229 27.27 17.15 19.52
N GLU A 230 27.23 16.33 18.47
CA GLU A 230 28.36 15.48 18.07
C GLU A 230 29.54 16.33 17.60
N ASP A 231 29.30 17.33 16.72
CA ASP A 231 30.34 18.23 16.23
C ASP A 231 30.99 19.05 17.37
N ILE A 232 30.23 19.48 18.40
CA ILE A 232 30.76 20.22 19.55
C ILE A 232 31.69 19.34 20.41
N GLN A 233 31.43 18.03 20.52
CA GLN A 233 32.28 17.11 21.30
C GLN A 233 33.67 16.97 20.65
N GLU A 234 33.83 17.21 19.36
CA GLU A 234 35.10 17.11 18.62
C GLU A 234 35.86 18.46 18.59
N VAL A 235 35.34 19.55 19.15
CA VAL A 235 35.98 20.85 19.11
C VAL A 235 37.04 20.98 20.19
N ILE A 236 38.32 21.16 19.80
CA ILE A 236 39.44 21.48 20.67
C ILE A 236 39.68 22.97 20.60
N PHE A 237 39.50 23.69 21.74
CA PHE A 237 39.83 25.11 21.83
C PHE A 237 41.33 25.27 22.10
N VAL A 238 42.04 25.92 21.16
CA VAL A 238 43.44 26.30 21.33
C VAL A 238 43.51 27.80 21.58
N LEU A 239 43.87 28.18 22.80
CA LEU A 239 44.13 29.57 23.19
C LEU A 239 45.60 29.89 22.94
N THR A 240 45.91 30.76 21.97
CA THR A 240 47.27 31.29 21.73
C THR A 240 47.39 32.71 22.24
N ASN A 241 48.53 33.06 22.85
CA ASN A 241 48.81 34.39 23.43
C ASN A 241 47.88 34.79 24.59
N TYR A 242 47.50 33.84 25.43
CA TYR A 242 46.85 34.14 26.70
C TYR A 242 47.91 34.69 27.65
N GLY A 243 48.13 36.02 27.62
CA GLY A 243 48.95 36.74 28.60
C GLY A 243 48.08 36.94 29.83
N GLY A 244 48.08 35.99 30.75
CA GLY A 244 47.52 36.21 32.08
C GLY A 244 48.43 37.19 32.84
N GLU A 245 47.91 38.37 33.18
CA GLU A 245 48.35 39.12 34.35
C GLU A 245 47.63 38.58 35.59
#